data_37b162db965e0b4b788e35440e1c22de
#
_entry.id   37b162db965e0b4b788e35440e1c22de
#
_cell.length_a   1.000
_cell.length_b   1.000
_cell.length_c   1.000
_cell.angle_alpha   90.00
_cell.angle_beta   90.00
_cell.angle_gamma   90.00
#
_symmetry.space_group_name_H-M   'P 1'
#
loop_
_entity.id
_entity.type
_entity.pdbx_description
1 polymer ?
#
loop_
_entity_poly.entity_id
_entity_poly.type
_entity_poly.pdbx_seq_one_letter_code
_entity_poly.pdbx_strand_id
1 'polypeptide(L)'
;MKKQWIGKQFKIGMLGGGQLGRMFIQEAMNFDAHVHCLDPDANAPCKNLASSFTHGSLTDYETVVSFGRDKDVVSIEIEHVNVEALETLEKQGIKVFPQPRVLSIVQDKGLQKQFYAEKKLPTSAFSLVNNKAELLQNHPEFPFVLKLRKGGYDGKGVQIIKNQSDLENAFDAPCVIEEMVPFTKELSVIVARNESGETVVYPTVECEFNAVANLVEFLFAPAGISTEVENNARKLALQVINELDMVGILAVEMFLTADNHILINEIAPRPHNSGHHTIECNYTSQFEQHLRSIVNAPLGSPDIIFPGVMINLLGEEGFEGPAKYDGIEDVMRMPGVTVHLYGK
;
A
#
# COMPACT_ATOMS: atom_id res chain seq x y z
N MET A 1 2.95 -33.75 4.68
CA MET A 1 2.06 -32.92 5.52
C MET A 1 2.42 -31.47 5.26
N LYS A 2 1.43 -30.57 5.08
CA LYS A 2 1.70 -29.13 5.03
C LYS A 2 2.36 -28.71 6.36
N LYS A 3 3.45 -27.96 6.31
CA LYS A 3 4.10 -27.39 7.50
C LYS A 3 3.11 -26.44 8.16
N GLN A 4 2.89 -26.59 9.46
CA GLN A 4 2.00 -25.71 10.22
C GLN A 4 2.66 -24.34 10.32
N TRP A 5 1.92 -23.27 10.01
CA TRP A 5 2.45 -21.91 10.00
C TRP A 5 2.57 -21.27 11.41
N ILE A 6 2.07 -21.94 12.44
CA ILE A 6 2.17 -21.54 13.85
C ILE A 6 3.45 -22.13 14.44
N GLY A 7 4.13 -21.35 15.28
CA GLY A 7 5.34 -21.77 16.00
C GLY A 7 6.63 -21.59 15.21
N LYS A 8 7.76 -21.78 15.88
CA LYS A 8 9.12 -21.43 15.44
C LYS A 8 9.61 -22.12 14.18
N GLN A 9 8.95 -23.19 13.75
CA GLN A 9 9.39 -23.97 12.60
C GLN A 9 9.00 -23.33 11.26
N PHE A 10 7.99 -22.47 11.26
CA PHE A 10 7.57 -21.73 10.08
C PHE A 10 8.11 -20.31 10.15
N LYS A 11 8.86 -19.91 9.15
CA LYS A 11 9.54 -18.62 9.11
C LYS A 11 8.92 -17.70 8.09
N ILE A 12 8.39 -16.58 8.55
CA ILE A 12 7.90 -15.50 7.69
C ILE A 12 9.02 -14.48 7.53
N GLY A 13 9.46 -14.21 6.30
CA GLY A 13 10.39 -13.13 5.98
C GLY A 13 9.59 -11.87 5.62
N MET A 14 9.94 -10.73 6.23
CA MET A 14 9.38 -9.42 5.90
C MET A 14 10.49 -8.53 5.37
N LEU A 15 10.34 -8.04 4.14
CA LEU A 15 11.20 -7.03 3.55
C LEU A 15 10.66 -5.65 3.89
N GLY A 16 11.42 -4.91 4.67
CA GLY A 16 11.03 -3.70 5.36
C GLY A 16 10.66 -3.97 6.81
N GLY A 17 11.10 -3.09 7.69
CA GLY A 17 10.92 -3.18 9.15
C GLY A 17 10.42 -1.88 9.75
N GLY A 18 9.75 -1.03 8.96
CA GLY A 18 9.14 0.21 9.37
C GLY A 18 7.88 0.01 10.21
N GLN A 19 7.04 1.02 10.20
CA GLN A 19 5.80 1.03 11.00
C GLN A 19 4.82 -0.07 10.60
N LEU A 20 4.65 -0.34 9.29
CA LEU A 20 3.73 -1.36 8.81
C LEU A 20 4.22 -2.76 9.18
N GLY A 21 5.52 -3.02 9.03
CA GLY A 21 6.16 -4.26 9.49
C GLY A 21 6.02 -4.46 10.99
N ARG A 22 6.16 -3.40 11.79
CA ARG A 22 5.91 -3.44 13.23
C ARG A 22 4.48 -3.83 13.56
N MET A 23 3.49 -3.19 12.95
CA MET A 23 2.07 -3.49 13.18
C MET A 23 1.72 -4.92 12.72
N PHE A 24 2.30 -5.37 11.61
CA PHE A 24 2.16 -6.75 11.15
C PHE A 24 2.71 -7.76 12.18
N ILE A 25 3.89 -7.49 12.75
CA ILE A 25 4.48 -8.36 13.79
C ILE A 25 3.59 -8.40 15.03
N GLN A 26 3.02 -7.28 15.46
CA GLN A 26 2.13 -7.24 16.62
C GLN A 26 0.93 -8.18 16.44
N GLU A 27 0.32 -8.20 15.26
CA GLU A 27 -0.75 -9.16 14.96
C GLU A 27 -0.24 -10.60 14.84
N ALA A 28 0.91 -10.81 14.21
CA ALA A 28 1.51 -12.13 14.07
C ALA A 28 1.83 -12.80 15.42
N MET A 29 2.18 -12.01 16.42
CA MET A 29 2.46 -12.49 17.79
C MET A 29 1.23 -13.12 18.44
N ASN A 30 0.01 -12.65 18.14
CA ASN A 30 -1.24 -13.23 18.65
C ASN A 30 -1.43 -14.69 18.20
N PHE A 31 -0.78 -15.09 17.11
CA PHE A 31 -0.85 -16.42 16.51
C PHE A 31 0.41 -17.27 16.71
N ASP A 32 1.35 -16.84 17.56
CA ASP A 32 2.68 -17.48 17.71
C ASP A 32 3.40 -17.62 16.34
N ALA A 33 3.18 -16.68 15.42
CA ALA A 33 3.83 -16.65 14.12
C ALA A 33 5.16 -15.89 14.20
N HIS A 34 6.22 -16.49 13.64
CA HIS A 34 7.58 -15.97 13.73
C HIS A 34 7.98 -15.17 12.51
N VAL A 35 8.08 -13.85 12.68
CA VAL A 35 8.45 -12.90 11.62
C VAL A 35 9.93 -12.52 11.76
N HIS A 36 10.66 -12.64 10.67
CA HIS A 36 12.05 -12.23 10.51
C HIS A 36 12.08 -11.01 9.59
N CYS A 37 12.80 -9.94 9.94
CA CYS A 37 12.82 -8.71 9.14
C CYS A 37 14.19 -8.44 8.54
N LEU A 38 14.17 -7.88 7.32
CA LEU A 38 15.32 -7.25 6.65
C LEU A 38 15.00 -5.77 6.45
N ASP A 39 15.88 -4.86 6.91
CA ASP A 39 15.69 -3.43 6.73
C ASP A 39 17.04 -2.70 6.62
N PRO A 40 17.15 -1.63 5.79
CA PRO A 40 18.34 -0.82 5.68
C PRO A 40 18.59 0.11 6.88
N ASP A 41 17.57 0.40 7.69
CA ASP A 41 17.75 1.14 8.94
C ASP A 41 18.07 0.20 10.10
N ALA A 42 19.29 0.32 10.62
CA ALA A 42 19.72 -0.45 11.80
C ALA A 42 18.86 -0.21 13.05
N ASN A 43 18.03 0.82 13.08
CA ASN A 43 17.11 1.19 14.16
C ASN A 43 15.63 1.08 13.76
N ALA A 44 15.33 0.33 12.70
CA ALA A 44 13.98 0.13 12.21
C ALA A 44 12.97 -0.22 13.34
N PRO A 45 11.73 0.26 13.30
CA PRO A 45 10.71 0.05 14.32
C PRO A 45 10.44 -1.41 14.69
N CYS A 46 10.66 -2.36 13.77
CA CYS A 46 10.47 -3.79 14.01
C CYS A 46 11.65 -4.48 14.70
N LYS A 47 12.83 -3.85 14.82
CA LYS A 47 14.08 -4.48 15.25
C LYS A 47 13.97 -5.30 16.54
N ASN A 48 13.28 -4.74 17.52
CA ASN A 48 13.17 -5.36 18.84
C ASN A 48 11.93 -6.27 18.99
N LEU A 49 11.10 -6.37 17.96
CA LEU A 49 9.87 -7.18 17.93
C LEU A 49 10.00 -8.42 17.06
N ALA A 50 10.81 -8.34 16.01
CA ALA A 50 11.02 -9.44 15.07
C ALA A 50 11.74 -10.61 15.75
N SER A 51 11.42 -11.84 15.33
CA SER A 51 12.12 -13.07 15.77
C SER A 51 13.61 -13.05 15.43
N SER A 52 13.98 -12.37 14.33
CA SER A 52 15.34 -11.92 14.02
C SER A 52 15.30 -10.69 13.13
N PHE A 53 16.34 -9.88 13.23
CA PHE A 53 16.51 -8.67 12.42
C PHE A 53 17.82 -8.75 11.64
N THR A 54 17.74 -8.52 10.34
CA THR A 54 18.89 -8.43 9.44
C THR A 54 19.00 -6.98 8.95
N HIS A 55 20.16 -6.37 9.18
CA HIS A 55 20.46 -5.04 8.62
C HIS A 55 21.01 -5.21 7.22
N GLY A 56 20.35 -4.63 6.20
CA GLY A 56 20.78 -4.72 4.82
C GLY A 56 19.82 -4.08 3.84
N SER A 57 20.28 -3.89 2.60
CA SER A 57 19.51 -3.24 1.54
C SER A 57 18.41 -4.13 0.99
N LEU A 58 17.21 -3.57 0.84
CA LEU A 58 16.06 -4.22 0.20
C LEU A 58 16.19 -4.30 -1.33
N THR A 59 17.09 -3.51 -1.91
CA THR A 59 17.32 -3.44 -3.37
C THR A 59 18.58 -4.19 -3.80
N ASP A 60 19.38 -4.68 -2.85
CA ASP A 60 20.54 -5.51 -3.15
C ASP A 60 20.14 -6.97 -3.37
N TYR A 61 20.47 -7.51 -4.54
CA TYR A 61 20.07 -8.86 -4.94
C TYR A 61 20.55 -9.95 -3.97
N GLU A 62 21.86 -9.94 -3.66
CA GLU A 62 22.46 -10.99 -2.83
C GLU A 62 21.94 -10.94 -1.38
N THR A 63 21.73 -9.76 -0.87
CA THR A 63 21.17 -9.54 0.47
C THR A 63 19.76 -10.13 0.56
N VAL A 64 18.88 -9.82 -0.41
CA VAL A 64 17.49 -10.30 -0.42
C VAL A 64 17.43 -11.81 -0.62
N VAL A 65 18.21 -12.37 -1.55
CA VAL A 65 18.27 -13.82 -1.77
C VAL A 65 18.80 -14.54 -0.53
N SER A 66 19.89 -14.04 0.07
CA SER A 66 20.46 -14.64 1.29
C SER A 66 19.49 -14.63 2.46
N PHE A 67 18.77 -13.52 2.64
CA PHE A 67 17.74 -13.38 3.68
C PHE A 67 16.56 -14.34 3.44
N GLY A 68 16.07 -14.44 2.20
CA GLY A 68 14.84 -15.16 1.88
C GLY A 68 14.99 -16.70 1.80
N ARG A 69 16.18 -17.22 1.50
CA ARG A 69 16.40 -18.65 1.16
C ARG A 69 16.02 -19.66 2.26
N ASP A 70 15.98 -19.26 3.51
CA ASP A 70 15.62 -20.11 4.66
C ASP A 70 14.21 -19.81 5.20
N LYS A 71 13.43 -19.02 4.49
CA LYS A 71 12.06 -18.67 4.86
C LYS A 71 11.04 -19.59 4.18
N ASP A 72 9.90 -19.78 4.81
CA ASP A 72 8.78 -20.54 4.21
C ASP A 72 7.91 -19.63 3.33
N VAL A 73 7.82 -18.36 3.69
CA VAL A 73 7.17 -17.30 2.93
C VAL A 73 7.92 -15.98 3.09
N VAL A 74 8.04 -15.20 2.03
CA VAL A 74 8.57 -13.83 2.05
C VAL A 74 7.47 -12.86 1.65
N SER A 75 7.33 -11.78 2.42
CA SER A 75 6.41 -10.69 2.14
C SER A 75 7.11 -9.34 2.25
N ILE A 76 6.39 -8.27 1.94
CA ILE A 76 6.90 -6.90 1.93
C ILE A 76 6.05 -5.97 2.80
N GLU A 77 6.65 -4.91 3.33
CA GLU A 77 5.93 -3.76 3.87
C GLU A 77 6.10 -2.50 3.01
N ILE A 78 7.02 -2.54 2.05
CA ILE A 78 7.33 -1.44 1.12
C ILE A 78 7.58 -2.02 -0.28
N GLU A 79 7.14 -1.32 -1.31
CA GLU A 79 7.28 -1.79 -2.70
C GLU A 79 8.70 -1.68 -3.26
N HIS A 80 9.54 -0.83 -2.65
CA HIS A 80 10.92 -0.59 -3.15
C HIS A 80 11.87 -1.71 -2.76
N VAL A 81 11.71 -2.87 -3.41
CA VAL A 81 12.47 -4.11 -3.18
C VAL A 81 13.05 -4.65 -4.50
N ASN A 82 14.06 -5.50 -4.43
CA ASN A 82 14.65 -6.13 -5.60
C ASN A 82 13.75 -7.28 -6.12
N VAL A 83 13.06 -7.03 -7.22
CA VAL A 83 12.10 -8.00 -7.81
C VAL A 83 12.82 -9.21 -8.37
N GLU A 84 13.99 -9.07 -9.00
CA GLU A 84 14.77 -10.19 -9.55
C GLU A 84 15.20 -11.18 -8.45
N ALA A 85 15.57 -10.66 -7.27
CA ALA A 85 15.87 -11.48 -6.10
C ALA A 85 14.64 -12.28 -5.64
N LEU A 86 13.46 -11.63 -5.63
CA LEU A 86 12.20 -12.30 -5.28
C LEU A 86 11.79 -13.37 -6.30
N GLU A 87 11.97 -13.12 -7.60
CA GLU A 87 11.78 -14.14 -8.65
C GLU A 87 12.72 -15.34 -8.46
N THR A 88 13.96 -15.07 -8.04
CA THR A 88 14.92 -16.13 -7.74
C THR A 88 14.50 -16.99 -6.56
N LEU A 89 14.00 -16.37 -5.48
CA LEU A 89 13.44 -17.07 -4.32
C LEU A 89 12.22 -17.92 -4.73
N GLU A 90 11.32 -17.38 -5.54
CA GLU A 90 10.15 -18.10 -6.05
C GLU A 90 10.56 -19.33 -6.88
N LYS A 91 11.54 -19.19 -7.79
CA LYS A 91 12.12 -20.30 -8.56
C LYS A 91 12.81 -21.35 -7.68
N GLN A 92 13.30 -20.97 -6.50
CA GLN A 92 13.86 -21.89 -5.49
C GLN A 92 12.79 -22.56 -4.63
N GLY A 93 11.50 -22.25 -4.86
CA GLY A 93 10.36 -22.85 -4.14
C GLY A 93 9.96 -22.13 -2.86
N ILE A 94 10.52 -20.95 -2.60
CA ILE A 94 10.07 -20.08 -1.50
C ILE A 94 8.80 -19.37 -1.95
N LYS A 95 7.78 -19.35 -1.09
CA LYS A 95 6.57 -18.57 -1.37
C LYS A 95 6.88 -17.07 -1.23
N VAL A 96 6.52 -16.29 -2.25
CA VAL A 96 6.69 -14.83 -2.24
C VAL A 96 5.33 -14.18 -2.48
N PHE A 97 4.86 -13.40 -1.50
CA PHE A 97 3.58 -12.71 -1.58
C PHE A 97 3.68 -11.24 -1.10
N PRO A 98 3.28 -10.26 -1.93
CA PRO A 98 2.72 -10.43 -3.27
C PRO A 98 3.74 -11.06 -4.24
N GLN A 99 3.25 -11.74 -5.26
CA GLN A 99 4.11 -12.38 -6.25
C GLN A 99 5.00 -11.34 -6.96
N PRO A 100 6.25 -11.70 -7.35
CA PRO A 100 7.19 -10.76 -7.98
C PRO A 100 6.62 -10.07 -9.22
N ARG A 101 5.81 -10.79 -10.04
CA ARG A 101 5.14 -10.22 -11.22
C ARG A 101 4.18 -9.07 -10.88
N VAL A 102 3.53 -9.12 -9.72
CA VAL A 102 2.66 -8.03 -9.25
C VAL A 102 3.50 -6.81 -8.87
N LEU A 103 4.61 -7.03 -8.17
CA LEU A 103 5.53 -5.96 -7.80
C LEU A 103 6.14 -5.28 -9.04
N SER A 104 6.47 -6.04 -10.09
CA SER A 104 6.95 -5.47 -11.36
C SER A 104 5.94 -4.49 -11.97
N ILE A 105 4.64 -4.81 -11.88
CA ILE A 105 3.57 -3.91 -12.36
C ILE A 105 3.48 -2.68 -11.45
N VAL A 106 3.49 -2.86 -10.13
CA VAL A 106 3.26 -1.78 -9.18
C VAL A 106 4.45 -0.82 -9.09
N GLN A 107 5.67 -1.31 -9.22
CA GLN A 107 6.87 -0.46 -9.20
C GLN A 107 7.00 0.47 -10.42
N ASP A 108 6.20 0.28 -11.48
CA ASP A 108 6.20 1.11 -12.67
C ASP A 108 4.76 1.59 -12.98
N LYS A 109 4.49 2.87 -12.70
CA LYS A 109 3.15 3.46 -12.92
C LYS A 109 2.70 3.36 -14.39
N GLY A 110 3.62 3.30 -15.33
CA GLY A 110 3.30 3.07 -16.75
C GLY A 110 2.78 1.64 -17.00
N LEU A 111 3.44 0.62 -16.43
CA LEU A 111 2.97 -0.76 -16.51
C LEU A 111 1.64 -0.94 -15.75
N GLN A 112 1.48 -0.26 -14.63
CA GLN A 112 0.24 -0.28 -13.87
C GLN A 112 -0.94 0.27 -14.69
N LYS A 113 -0.76 1.41 -15.37
CA LYS A 113 -1.78 1.99 -16.26
C LYS A 113 -2.06 1.10 -17.48
N GLN A 114 -1.03 0.50 -18.09
CA GLN A 114 -1.20 -0.44 -19.18
C GLN A 114 -2.00 -1.68 -18.74
N PHE A 115 -1.71 -2.22 -17.55
CA PHE A 115 -2.49 -3.30 -16.95
C PHE A 115 -3.98 -2.92 -16.80
N TYR A 116 -4.28 -1.71 -16.30
CA TYR A 116 -5.68 -1.27 -16.20
C TYR A 116 -6.36 -1.20 -17.57
N ALA A 117 -5.69 -0.67 -18.58
CA ALA A 117 -6.22 -0.58 -19.93
C ALA A 117 -6.46 -1.97 -20.55
N GLU A 118 -5.51 -2.89 -20.45
CA GLU A 118 -5.61 -4.26 -20.96
C GLU A 118 -6.75 -5.04 -20.31
N LYS A 119 -6.94 -4.85 -19.01
CA LYS A 119 -8.00 -5.50 -18.23
C LYS A 119 -9.32 -4.75 -18.24
N LYS A 120 -9.41 -3.63 -18.98
CA LYS A 120 -10.58 -2.75 -19.06
C LYS A 120 -11.07 -2.28 -17.68
N LEU A 121 -10.12 -2.03 -16.78
CA LEU A 121 -10.37 -1.44 -15.48
C LEU A 121 -10.45 0.08 -15.63
N PRO A 122 -11.46 0.76 -15.03
CA PRO A 122 -11.62 2.19 -15.17
C PRO A 122 -10.49 2.96 -14.48
N THR A 123 -9.82 3.83 -15.22
CA THR A 123 -8.78 4.74 -14.74
C THR A 123 -8.80 6.01 -15.59
N SER A 124 -8.12 7.09 -15.14
CA SER A 124 -7.96 8.30 -15.94
C SER A 124 -7.35 8.01 -17.32
N ALA A 125 -7.73 8.74 -18.35
CA ALA A 125 -7.06 8.68 -19.63
C ALA A 125 -5.57 9.01 -19.45
N PHE A 126 -4.69 8.28 -20.14
CA PHE A 126 -3.25 8.43 -19.96
C PHE A 126 -2.46 8.23 -21.25
N SER A 127 -1.26 8.77 -21.28
CA SER A 127 -0.23 8.45 -22.26
C SER A 127 1.14 8.31 -21.59
N LEU A 128 2.07 7.64 -22.26
CA LEU A 128 3.43 7.41 -21.75
C LEU A 128 4.41 8.22 -22.58
N VAL A 129 5.37 8.82 -21.90
CA VAL A 129 6.49 9.53 -22.51
C VAL A 129 7.80 9.09 -21.86
N ASN A 130 8.90 9.10 -22.62
CA ASN A 130 10.20 8.66 -22.13
C ASN A 130 11.06 9.83 -21.60
N ASN A 131 10.73 11.05 -22.00
CA ASN A 131 11.50 12.25 -21.66
C ASN A 131 10.65 13.50 -21.91
N LYS A 132 11.20 14.65 -21.51
CA LYS A 132 10.56 15.95 -21.68
C LYS A 132 10.36 16.35 -23.16
N ALA A 133 11.24 15.92 -24.05
CA ALA A 133 11.08 16.22 -25.47
C ALA A 133 9.83 15.54 -26.07
N GLU A 134 9.59 14.28 -25.71
CA GLU A 134 8.36 13.57 -26.07
C GLU A 134 7.12 14.19 -25.42
N LEU A 135 7.22 14.63 -24.16
CA LEU A 135 6.15 15.36 -23.47
C LEU A 135 5.73 16.60 -24.25
N LEU A 136 6.68 17.41 -24.72
CA LEU A 136 6.42 18.60 -25.50
C LEU A 136 5.80 18.30 -26.87
N GLN A 137 6.14 17.16 -27.47
CA GLN A 137 5.56 16.71 -28.76
C GLN A 137 4.15 16.13 -28.60
N ASN A 138 3.80 15.60 -27.44
CA ASN A 138 2.50 14.99 -27.17
C ASN A 138 1.37 16.04 -27.07
N HIS A 139 1.71 17.29 -26.77
CA HIS A 139 0.77 18.41 -26.63
C HIS A 139 -0.48 18.08 -25.78
N PRO A 140 -0.32 17.59 -24.54
CA PRO A 140 -1.46 17.27 -23.70
C PRO A 140 -2.29 18.53 -23.40
N GLU A 141 -3.61 18.36 -23.23
CA GLU A 141 -4.49 19.44 -22.83
C GLU A 141 -4.24 19.81 -21.34
N PHE A 142 -4.19 21.10 -21.04
CA PHE A 142 -4.03 21.60 -19.68
C PHE A 142 -5.38 21.73 -18.95
N PRO A 143 -5.43 21.50 -17.63
CA PRO A 143 -4.36 20.94 -16.81
C PRO A 143 -4.24 19.42 -16.91
N PHE A 144 -3.05 18.87 -16.67
CA PHE A 144 -2.83 17.44 -16.58
C PHE A 144 -1.89 17.08 -15.42
N VAL A 145 -1.85 15.80 -15.05
CA VAL A 145 -0.96 15.28 -14.02
C VAL A 145 0.19 14.53 -14.68
N LEU A 146 1.42 14.88 -14.32
CA LEU A 146 2.64 14.22 -14.77
C LEU A 146 3.22 13.41 -13.61
N LYS A 147 3.31 12.08 -13.77
CA LYS A 147 3.84 11.17 -12.74
C LYS A 147 5.09 10.47 -13.24
N LEU A 148 6.17 10.47 -12.45
CA LEU A 148 7.32 9.61 -12.72
C LEU A 148 6.87 8.16 -12.77
N ARG A 149 7.34 7.39 -13.75
CA ARG A 149 7.03 5.96 -13.83
C ARG A 149 7.60 5.17 -12.66
N LYS A 150 8.81 5.51 -12.21
CA LYS A 150 9.51 4.83 -11.11
C LYS A 150 10.03 5.83 -10.09
N GLY A 151 10.17 5.39 -8.84
CA GLY A 151 10.82 6.18 -7.79
C GLY A 151 9.98 7.29 -7.16
N GLY A 152 8.70 7.45 -7.55
CA GLY A 152 7.77 8.36 -6.88
C GLY A 152 7.07 7.68 -5.70
N TYR A 153 6.98 8.35 -4.56
CA TYR A 153 6.27 7.92 -3.35
C TYR A 153 5.77 9.14 -2.58
N ASP A 154 4.70 9.01 -1.84
CA ASP A 154 4.14 10.07 -0.96
C ASP A 154 4.05 11.43 -1.66
N GLY A 155 3.50 11.48 -2.88
CA GLY A 155 3.41 12.69 -3.70
C GLY A 155 4.71 13.18 -4.34
N LYS A 156 5.86 12.65 -3.94
CA LYS A 156 7.13 12.89 -4.65
C LYS A 156 7.10 12.20 -6.00
N GLY A 157 7.45 12.94 -7.06
CA GLY A 157 7.36 12.42 -8.43
C GLY A 157 5.99 12.62 -9.09
N VAL A 158 5.15 13.52 -8.54
CA VAL A 158 3.89 13.97 -9.14
C VAL A 158 3.96 15.48 -9.35
N GLN A 159 3.58 15.94 -10.54
CA GLN A 159 3.47 17.35 -10.88
C GLN A 159 2.12 17.62 -11.54
N ILE A 160 1.43 18.67 -11.11
CA ILE A 160 0.25 19.20 -11.80
C ILE A 160 0.73 20.28 -12.76
N ILE A 161 0.59 20.04 -14.04
CA ILE A 161 0.98 20.96 -15.11
C ILE A 161 -0.29 21.74 -15.51
N LYS A 162 -0.35 23.00 -15.11
CA LYS A 162 -1.54 23.85 -15.30
C LYS A 162 -1.51 24.63 -16.60
N ASN A 163 -0.31 24.92 -17.09
CA ASN A 163 -0.12 25.74 -18.28
C ASN A 163 1.28 25.52 -18.89
N GLN A 164 1.54 26.19 -20.02
CA GLN A 164 2.80 26.06 -20.77
C GLN A 164 4.06 26.41 -19.97
N SER A 165 4.00 27.36 -19.04
CA SER A 165 5.18 27.75 -18.25
C SER A 165 5.61 26.67 -17.26
N ASP A 166 4.66 25.85 -16.76
CA ASP A 166 4.98 24.76 -15.83
C ASP A 166 5.84 23.67 -16.50
N LEU A 167 5.76 23.55 -17.82
CA LEU A 167 6.60 22.62 -18.59
C LEU A 167 8.10 22.90 -18.48
N GLU A 168 8.51 24.13 -18.12
CA GLU A 168 9.92 24.45 -17.92
C GLU A 168 10.55 23.61 -16.80
N ASN A 169 9.74 23.29 -15.77
CA ASN A 169 10.13 22.49 -14.63
C ASN A 169 9.62 21.04 -14.67
N ALA A 170 9.04 20.62 -15.80
CA ALA A 170 8.57 19.24 -15.96
C ALA A 170 9.72 18.23 -15.90
N PHE A 171 9.43 17.04 -15.38
CA PHE A 171 10.39 15.94 -15.30
C PHE A 171 10.98 15.60 -16.69
N ASP A 172 12.30 15.43 -16.74
CA ASP A 172 13.02 14.90 -17.92
C ASP A 172 13.38 13.43 -17.67
N ALA A 173 12.37 12.58 -17.61
CA ALA A 173 12.44 11.16 -17.31
C ALA A 173 11.22 10.44 -17.88
N PRO A 174 11.21 9.09 -17.88
CA PRO A 174 10.00 8.33 -18.23
C PRO A 174 8.84 8.66 -17.29
N CYS A 175 7.73 9.13 -17.86
CA CYS A 175 6.55 9.60 -17.14
C CYS A 175 5.25 9.01 -17.70
N VAL A 176 4.22 9.06 -16.86
CA VAL A 176 2.81 8.92 -17.24
C VAL A 176 2.21 10.32 -17.24
N ILE A 177 1.57 10.69 -18.34
CA ILE A 177 0.68 11.86 -18.44
C ILE A 177 -0.72 11.35 -18.17
N GLU A 178 -1.41 11.93 -17.20
CA GLU A 178 -2.81 11.58 -16.88
C GLU A 178 -3.71 12.79 -17.03
N GLU A 179 -4.90 12.57 -17.59
CA GLU A 179 -5.97 13.57 -17.52
C GLU A 179 -6.27 13.90 -16.06
N MET A 180 -6.43 15.19 -15.76
CA MET A 180 -6.80 15.63 -14.43
C MET A 180 -8.26 15.29 -14.15
N VAL A 181 -8.50 14.35 -13.23
CA VAL A 181 -9.84 13.91 -12.85
C VAL A 181 -10.50 14.94 -11.94
N PRO A 182 -11.68 15.48 -12.29
CA PRO A 182 -12.44 16.36 -11.39
C PRO A 182 -13.22 15.52 -10.37
N PHE A 183 -12.52 14.96 -9.38
CA PHE A 183 -13.13 14.12 -8.36
C PHE A 183 -13.77 14.95 -7.23
N THR A 184 -14.75 14.37 -6.58
CA THR A 184 -15.42 14.93 -5.39
C THR A 184 -14.94 14.29 -4.10
N LYS A 185 -14.46 13.04 -4.17
CA LYS A 185 -13.93 12.28 -3.04
C LYS A 185 -12.79 11.37 -3.49
N GLU A 186 -11.83 11.18 -2.59
CA GLU A 186 -10.85 10.11 -2.70
C GLU A 186 -11.31 8.92 -1.84
N LEU A 187 -11.39 7.76 -2.44
CA LEU A 187 -11.85 6.54 -1.80
C LEU A 187 -10.72 5.52 -1.76
N SER A 188 -10.74 4.65 -0.77
CA SER A 188 -9.88 3.47 -0.74
C SER A 188 -10.65 2.24 -0.33
N VAL A 189 -10.32 1.10 -0.96
CA VAL A 189 -10.87 -0.21 -0.61
C VAL A 189 -9.71 -1.18 -0.38
N ILE A 190 -9.69 -1.80 0.79
CA ILE A 190 -8.78 -2.90 1.08
C ILE A 190 -9.44 -4.20 0.63
N VAL A 191 -8.71 -5.03 -0.09
CA VAL A 191 -9.14 -6.35 -0.51
C VAL A 191 -8.02 -7.36 -0.22
N ALA A 192 -8.39 -8.57 0.20
CA ALA A 192 -7.43 -9.62 0.48
C ALA A 192 -7.81 -10.90 -0.27
N ARG A 193 -6.80 -11.67 -0.65
CA ARG A 193 -6.95 -12.98 -1.29
C ARG A 193 -5.87 -13.92 -0.80
N ASN A 194 -6.25 -15.15 -0.44
CA ASN A 194 -5.31 -16.19 -0.09
C ASN A 194 -4.96 -17.11 -1.28
N GLU A 195 -4.02 -18.01 -1.08
CA GLU A 195 -3.55 -18.95 -2.12
C GLU A 195 -4.64 -19.94 -2.57
N SER A 196 -5.65 -20.18 -1.72
CA SER A 196 -6.81 -21.02 -2.06
C SER A 196 -7.86 -20.30 -2.91
N GLY A 197 -7.66 -19.00 -3.16
CA GLY A 197 -8.58 -18.17 -3.94
C GLY A 197 -9.73 -17.57 -3.14
N GLU A 198 -9.77 -17.77 -1.82
CA GLU A 198 -10.73 -17.08 -0.95
C GLU A 198 -10.42 -15.58 -0.95
N THR A 199 -11.47 -14.76 -1.03
CA THR A 199 -11.34 -13.29 -1.06
C THR A 199 -12.27 -12.63 -0.07
N VAL A 200 -11.82 -11.53 0.52
CA VAL A 200 -12.65 -10.63 1.33
C VAL A 200 -12.39 -9.19 0.94
N VAL A 201 -13.42 -8.36 1.01
CA VAL A 201 -13.35 -6.94 0.63
C VAL A 201 -13.87 -6.10 1.78
N TYR A 202 -13.02 -5.21 2.29
CA TYR A 202 -13.40 -4.29 3.36
C TYR A 202 -14.39 -3.24 2.87
N PRO A 203 -15.19 -2.65 3.77
CA PRO A 203 -15.98 -1.47 3.46
C PRO A 203 -15.11 -0.33 2.95
N THR A 204 -15.66 0.45 2.00
CA THR A 204 -14.97 1.60 1.42
C THR A 204 -14.73 2.67 2.48
N VAL A 205 -13.57 3.29 2.46
CA VAL A 205 -13.23 4.45 3.27
C VAL A 205 -13.04 5.68 2.41
N GLU A 206 -13.33 6.85 3.00
CA GLU A 206 -13.08 8.16 2.40
C GLU A 206 -11.79 8.72 2.99
N CYS A 207 -10.89 9.18 2.13
CA CYS A 207 -9.60 9.73 2.50
C CYS A 207 -9.57 11.23 2.20
N GLU A 208 -9.18 12.04 3.19
CA GLU A 208 -8.85 13.44 3.00
C GLU A 208 -7.33 13.61 3.12
N PHE A 209 -6.73 14.19 2.10
CA PHE A 209 -5.29 14.37 2.01
C PHE A 209 -4.88 15.78 2.46
N ASN A 210 -3.81 15.85 3.22
CA ASN A 210 -3.14 17.12 3.50
C ASN A 210 -2.57 17.68 2.19
N ALA A 211 -2.99 18.88 1.81
CA ALA A 211 -2.63 19.52 0.54
C ALA A 211 -1.13 19.81 0.40
N VAL A 212 -0.39 19.92 1.51
CA VAL A 212 1.05 20.22 1.53
C VAL A 212 1.87 18.93 1.58
N ALA A 213 1.54 18.03 2.51
CA ALA A 213 2.27 16.78 2.71
C ALA A 213 1.90 15.68 1.71
N ASN A 214 0.74 15.82 1.02
CA ASN A 214 0.16 14.81 0.13
C ASN A 214 0.08 13.41 0.76
N LEU A 215 -0.26 13.38 2.04
CA LEU A 215 -0.50 12.18 2.83
C LEU A 215 -1.92 12.22 3.37
N VAL A 216 -2.51 11.05 3.58
CA VAL A 216 -3.83 10.95 4.22
C VAL A 216 -3.74 11.60 5.61
N GLU A 217 -4.51 12.65 5.83
CA GLU A 217 -4.62 13.34 7.12
C GLU A 217 -5.80 12.80 7.91
N PHE A 218 -6.97 12.70 7.27
CA PHE A 218 -8.17 12.10 7.84
C PHE A 218 -8.68 10.97 6.98
N LEU A 219 -9.20 9.95 7.64
CA LEU A 219 -9.87 8.84 7.01
C LEU A 219 -11.17 8.53 7.75
N PHE A 220 -12.26 8.43 7.01
CA PHE A 220 -13.59 8.14 7.54
C PHE A 220 -14.01 6.71 7.16
N ALA A 221 -14.36 5.90 8.14
CA ALA A 221 -14.80 4.52 7.97
C ALA A 221 -16.20 4.30 8.60
N PRO A 222 -17.23 3.90 7.82
CA PRO A 222 -17.23 3.79 6.37
C PRO A 222 -17.28 5.15 5.66
N ALA A 223 -17.01 5.17 4.35
CA ALA A 223 -17.15 6.36 3.51
C ALA A 223 -18.58 6.89 3.47
N GLY A 224 -18.73 8.23 3.41
CA GLY A 224 -20.03 8.90 3.25
C GLY A 224 -20.51 8.87 1.79
N ILE A 225 -20.85 7.69 1.26
CA ILE A 225 -21.24 7.45 -0.14
C ILE A 225 -22.55 6.66 -0.23
N SER A 226 -23.17 6.63 -1.42
CA SER A 226 -24.38 5.82 -1.64
C SER A 226 -24.06 4.33 -1.66
N THR A 227 -25.06 3.49 -1.36
CA THR A 227 -24.92 2.02 -1.44
C THR A 227 -24.50 1.54 -2.83
N GLU A 228 -24.92 2.24 -3.89
CA GLU A 228 -24.54 1.91 -5.26
C GLU A 228 -23.03 2.14 -5.47
N VAL A 229 -22.53 3.31 -5.06
CA VAL A 229 -21.10 3.65 -5.15
C VAL A 229 -20.27 2.69 -4.31
N GLU A 230 -20.71 2.37 -3.08
CA GLU A 230 -20.07 1.37 -2.20
C GLU A 230 -19.93 0.01 -2.91
N ASN A 231 -21.01 -0.50 -3.47
CA ASN A 231 -21.00 -1.79 -4.16
C ASN A 231 -20.08 -1.78 -5.39
N ASN A 232 -20.07 -0.67 -6.14
CA ASN A 232 -19.23 -0.53 -7.32
C ASN A 232 -17.74 -0.44 -6.94
N ALA A 233 -17.38 0.31 -5.89
CA ALA A 233 -16.01 0.43 -5.41
C ALA A 233 -15.46 -0.94 -4.94
N ARG A 234 -16.23 -1.66 -4.12
CA ARG A 234 -15.86 -3.00 -3.64
C ARG A 234 -15.73 -4.01 -4.76
N LYS A 235 -16.67 -4.00 -5.71
CA LYS A 235 -16.61 -4.87 -6.91
C LYS A 235 -15.36 -4.58 -7.74
N LEU A 236 -15.03 -3.31 -7.93
CA LEU A 236 -13.85 -2.91 -8.67
C LEU A 236 -12.55 -3.37 -7.97
N ALA A 237 -12.44 -3.19 -6.66
CA ALA A 237 -11.28 -3.68 -5.89
C ALA A 237 -11.13 -5.21 -5.98
N LEU A 238 -12.25 -5.95 -5.88
CA LEU A 238 -12.27 -7.39 -6.06
C LEU A 238 -11.83 -7.81 -7.47
N GLN A 239 -12.26 -7.07 -8.48
CA GLN A 239 -11.84 -7.32 -9.85
C GLN A 239 -10.34 -7.11 -10.02
N VAL A 240 -9.77 -6.03 -9.46
CA VAL A 240 -8.33 -5.73 -9.56
C VAL A 240 -7.48 -6.87 -8.97
N ILE A 241 -7.76 -7.32 -7.74
CA ILE A 241 -6.95 -8.38 -7.10
C ILE A 241 -7.06 -9.71 -7.85
N ASN A 242 -8.22 -10.02 -8.42
CA ASN A 242 -8.44 -11.22 -9.21
C ASN A 242 -7.72 -11.16 -10.56
N GLU A 243 -7.76 -10.02 -11.26
CA GLU A 243 -7.03 -9.84 -12.53
C GLU A 243 -5.50 -9.87 -12.34
N LEU A 244 -5.03 -9.42 -11.19
CA LEU A 244 -3.63 -9.58 -10.78
C LEU A 244 -3.32 -11.03 -10.36
N ASP A 245 -4.32 -11.88 -10.09
CA ASP A 245 -4.17 -13.18 -9.43
C ASP A 245 -3.21 -13.09 -8.23
N MET A 246 -3.36 -12.02 -7.45
CA MET A 246 -2.47 -11.69 -6.36
C MET A 246 -2.86 -12.44 -5.08
N VAL A 247 -1.87 -12.86 -4.32
CA VAL A 247 -2.03 -13.34 -2.93
C VAL A 247 -1.49 -12.30 -1.96
N GLY A 248 -2.24 -12.01 -0.92
CA GLY A 248 -1.92 -10.99 0.07
C GLY A 248 -3.04 -9.99 0.23
N ILE A 249 -2.70 -8.80 0.69
CA ILE A 249 -3.61 -7.67 0.83
C ILE A 249 -3.27 -6.59 -0.20
N LEU A 250 -4.29 -5.97 -0.75
CA LEU A 250 -4.20 -4.91 -1.76
C LEU A 250 -5.05 -3.72 -1.32
N ALA A 251 -4.46 -2.55 -1.27
CA ALA A 251 -5.21 -1.30 -1.23
C ALA A 251 -5.45 -0.81 -2.65
N VAL A 252 -6.68 -0.42 -2.95
CA VAL A 252 -7.06 0.18 -4.24
C VAL A 252 -7.57 1.59 -3.98
N GLU A 253 -6.79 2.57 -4.39
CA GLU A 253 -7.15 3.99 -4.30
C GLU A 253 -7.94 4.42 -5.54
N MET A 254 -9.00 5.17 -5.31
CA MET A 254 -9.99 5.51 -6.33
C MET A 254 -10.43 6.97 -6.23
N PHE A 255 -10.73 7.57 -7.36
CA PHE A 255 -11.42 8.84 -7.45
C PHE A 255 -12.91 8.62 -7.69
N LEU A 256 -13.76 9.30 -6.92
CA LEU A 256 -15.19 9.40 -7.15
C LEU A 256 -15.50 10.74 -7.83
N THR A 257 -16.09 10.71 -9.01
CA THR A 257 -16.48 11.91 -9.72
C THR A 257 -17.91 12.37 -9.33
N ALA A 258 -18.30 13.58 -9.73
CA ALA A 258 -19.60 14.15 -9.40
C ALA A 258 -20.80 13.37 -10.01
N ASP A 259 -20.57 12.66 -11.09
CA ASP A 259 -21.54 11.79 -11.77
C ASP A 259 -21.46 10.31 -11.30
N ASN A 260 -20.83 10.08 -10.12
CA ASN A 260 -20.68 8.78 -9.49
C ASN A 260 -19.84 7.75 -10.25
N HIS A 261 -19.00 8.15 -11.18
CA HIS A 261 -18.02 7.27 -11.77
C HIS A 261 -16.84 7.06 -10.80
N ILE A 262 -16.32 5.84 -10.80
CA ILE A 262 -15.16 5.45 -9.98
C ILE A 262 -14.00 5.14 -10.92
N LEU A 263 -12.87 5.81 -10.70
CA LEU A 263 -11.64 5.62 -11.46
C LEU A 263 -10.52 5.17 -10.52
N ILE A 264 -9.78 4.14 -10.89
CA ILE A 264 -8.60 3.70 -10.13
C ILE A 264 -7.51 4.75 -10.30
N ASN A 265 -6.98 5.24 -9.18
CA ASN A 265 -5.79 6.08 -9.13
C ASN A 265 -4.53 5.20 -9.11
N GLU A 266 -4.33 4.46 -8.03
CA GLU A 266 -3.19 3.54 -7.89
C GLU A 266 -3.52 2.37 -6.94
N ILE A 267 -2.60 1.40 -6.85
CA ILE A 267 -2.73 0.24 -5.99
C ILE A 267 -1.46 0.03 -5.18
N ALA A 268 -1.62 -0.46 -3.94
CA ALA A 268 -0.52 -0.84 -3.05
C ALA A 268 -0.69 -2.31 -2.59
N PRO A 269 0.22 -3.23 -2.96
CA PRO A 269 0.08 -4.66 -2.72
C PRO A 269 0.63 -5.06 -1.33
N ARG A 270 0.26 -4.34 -0.29
CA ARG A 270 0.72 -4.46 1.10
C ARG A 270 -0.26 -3.79 2.05
N PRO A 271 -0.12 -3.96 3.38
CA PRO A 271 -0.84 -3.11 4.33
C PRO A 271 -0.63 -1.63 4.01
N HIS A 272 -1.69 -0.86 4.13
CA HIS A 272 -1.71 0.52 3.66
C HIS A 272 -2.25 1.47 4.72
N ASN A 273 -1.88 2.75 4.62
CA ASN A 273 -2.34 3.79 5.53
C ASN A 273 -3.87 3.88 5.59
N SER A 274 -4.54 3.74 4.45
CA SER A 274 -6.00 3.73 4.37
C SER A 274 -6.67 2.55 5.08
N GLY A 275 -5.92 1.56 5.54
CA GLY A 275 -6.39 0.41 6.31
C GLY A 275 -6.11 0.47 7.81
N HIS A 276 -5.49 1.53 8.34
CA HIS A 276 -5.13 1.59 9.77
C HIS A 276 -6.33 1.59 10.70
N HIS A 277 -7.44 2.19 10.32
CA HIS A 277 -8.69 2.15 11.08
C HIS A 277 -9.15 0.71 11.39
N THR A 278 -8.78 -0.26 10.56
CA THR A 278 -9.20 -1.66 10.73
C THR A 278 -8.67 -2.31 12.00
N ILE A 279 -7.64 -1.74 12.64
CA ILE A 279 -7.11 -2.24 13.91
C ILE A 279 -8.18 -2.17 15.00
N GLU A 280 -8.93 -1.07 15.05
CA GLU A 280 -9.91 -0.81 16.11
C GLU A 280 -11.36 -0.98 15.62
N CYS A 281 -11.64 -0.69 14.34
CA CYS A 281 -13.00 -0.57 13.84
C CYS A 281 -13.56 -1.85 13.23
N ASN A 282 -12.73 -2.86 12.89
CA ASN A 282 -13.15 -4.06 12.15
C ASN A 282 -12.93 -5.35 12.97
N TYR A 283 -13.66 -6.42 12.63
CA TYR A 283 -13.43 -7.74 13.27
C TYR A 283 -12.01 -8.27 12.99
N THR A 284 -11.47 -8.01 11.81
CA THR A 284 -10.11 -8.44 11.43
C THR A 284 -9.35 -7.24 10.91
N SER A 285 -8.18 -6.95 11.48
CA SER A 285 -7.34 -5.87 10.99
C SER A 285 -6.73 -6.21 9.63
N GLN A 286 -6.33 -5.19 8.85
CA GLN A 286 -5.60 -5.42 7.60
C GLN A 286 -4.32 -6.22 7.82
N PHE A 287 -3.68 -6.08 8.97
CA PHE A 287 -2.42 -6.76 9.29
C PHE A 287 -2.65 -8.25 9.57
N GLU A 288 -3.65 -8.58 10.38
CA GLU A 288 -4.08 -9.96 10.58
C GLU A 288 -4.53 -10.60 9.27
N GLN A 289 -5.30 -9.86 8.47
CA GLN A 289 -5.78 -10.35 7.19
C GLN A 289 -4.63 -10.62 6.21
N HIS A 290 -3.61 -9.76 6.21
CA HIS A 290 -2.39 -9.99 5.42
C HIS A 290 -1.68 -11.27 5.86
N LEU A 291 -1.50 -11.48 7.17
CA LEU A 291 -0.93 -12.71 7.71
C LEU A 291 -1.72 -13.93 7.24
N ARG A 292 -3.04 -13.92 7.43
CA ARG A 292 -3.92 -15.02 7.01
C ARG A 292 -3.81 -15.33 5.52
N SER A 293 -3.73 -14.28 4.70
CA SER A 293 -3.59 -14.42 3.25
C SER A 293 -2.27 -15.11 2.85
N ILE A 294 -1.14 -14.66 3.37
CA ILE A 294 0.19 -15.16 2.94
C ILE A 294 0.52 -16.55 3.49
N VAL A 295 -0.11 -16.98 4.59
CA VAL A 295 0.05 -18.33 5.15
C VAL A 295 -1.05 -19.29 4.68
N ASN A 296 -1.96 -18.84 3.82
CA ASN A 296 -3.11 -19.58 3.32
C ASN A 296 -4.02 -20.12 4.45
N ALA A 297 -4.27 -19.28 5.45
CA ALA A 297 -5.27 -19.51 6.48
C ALA A 297 -6.65 -19.01 6.01
N PRO A 298 -7.75 -19.43 6.65
CA PRO A 298 -9.08 -18.88 6.40
C PRO A 298 -9.08 -17.37 6.64
N LEU A 299 -9.66 -16.60 5.73
CA LEU A 299 -9.75 -15.15 5.86
C LEU A 299 -10.76 -14.78 6.96
N GLY A 300 -10.49 -13.67 7.66
CA GLY A 300 -11.38 -13.15 8.70
C GLY A 300 -12.44 -12.21 8.12
N SER A 301 -13.52 -11.94 8.91
CA SER A 301 -14.53 -10.96 8.50
C SER A 301 -13.95 -9.56 8.40
N PRO A 302 -14.14 -8.87 7.26
CA PRO A 302 -13.71 -7.50 7.06
C PRO A 302 -14.73 -6.48 7.58
N ASP A 303 -15.82 -6.92 8.22
CA ASP A 303 -16.93 -6.05 8.59
C ASP A 303 -16.54 -5.06 9.70
N ILE A 304 -17.11 -3.86 9.62
CA ILE A 304 -16.96 -2.82 10.65
C ILE A 304 -17.78 -3.19 11.88
N ILE A 305 -17.15 -3.14 13.06
CA ILE A 305 -17.81 -3.28 14.36
C ILE A 305 -18.49 -1.97 14.75
N PHE A 306 -17.78 -0.85 14.55
CA PHE A 306 -18.32 0.51 14.74
C PHE A 306 -17.60 1.49 13.79
N PRO A 307 -18.28 2.54 13.36
CA PRO A 307 -17.67 3.56 12.51
C PRO A 307 -16.57 4.31 13.26
N GLY A 308 -15.55 4.74 12.54
CA GLY A 308 -14.42 5.46 13.12
C GLY A 308 -13.79 6.46 12.19
N VAL A 309 -12.94 7.29 12.76
CA VAL A 309 -12.09 8.23 12.04
C VAL A 309 -10.65 7.97 12.44
N MET A 310 -9.77 7.79 11.45
CA MET A 310 -8.32 7.75 11.68
C MET A 310 -7.74 9.12 11.37
N ILE A 311 -6.87 9.59 12.24
CA ILE A 311 -6.13 10.83 12.08
C ILE A 311 -4.64 10.50 12.06
N ASN A 312 -3.95 10.92 11.02
CA ASN A 312 -2.51 10.74 10.90
C ASN A 312 -1.80 12.00 11.42
N LEU A 313 -1.04 11.83 12.51
CA LEU A 313 -0.25 12.92 13.07
C LEU A 313 1.03 13.07 12.26
N LEU A 314 1.09 14.09 11.43
CA LEU A 314 2.24 14.43 10.60
C LEU A 314 3.20 15.34 11.38
N GLY A 315 4.52 15.19 11.13
CA GLY A 315 5.51 16.12 11.66
C GLY A 315 5.35 17.52 11.05
N GLU A 316 5.58 18.54 11.83
CA GLU A 316 5.57 19.93 11.37
C GLU A 316 6.85 20.26 10.58
N GLU A 317 6.71 21.06 9.53
CA GLU A 317 7.83 21.51 8.70
C GLU A 317 8.82 22.33 9.53
N GLY A 318 10.11 22.09 9.33
CA GLY A 318 11.19 22.81 10.03
C GLY A 318 11.60 22.21 11.38
N PHE A 319 10.98 21.13 11.83
CA PHE A 319 11.39 20.42 13.02
C PHE A 319 12.08 19.09 12.67
N GLU A 320 13.18 18.81 13.34
CA GLU A 320 13.94 17.56 13.21
C GLU A 320 14.22 16.99 14.61
N GLY A 321 14.26 15.67 14.71
CA GLY A 321 14.62 14.96 15.95
C GLY A 321 13.49 14.04 16.45
N PRO A 322 13.59 13.56 17.70
CA PRO A 322 12.59 12.68 18.29
C PRO A 322 11.23 13.35 18.36
N ALA A 323 10.19 12.63 17.95
CA ALA A 323 8.81 13.12 17.99
C ALA A 323 8.40 13.49 19.43
N LYS A 324 7.73 14.62 19.58
CA LYS A 324 7.10 15.07 20.83
C LYS A 324 5.61 15.21 20.59
N TYR A 325 4.82 14.75 21.52
CA TYR A 325 3.38 14.74 21.43
C TYR A 325 2.80 15.54 22.61
N ASP A 326 2.60 16.82 22.43
CA ASP A 326 1.95 17.66 23.43
C ASP A 326 0.46 17.32 23.51
N GLY A 327 -0.08 17.17 24.72
CA GLY A 327 -1.50 16.85 24.95
C GLY A 327 -1.88 15.37 24.75
N ILE A 328 -0.93 14.47 24.48
CA ILE A 328 -1.20 13.04 24.27
C ILE A 328 -1.96 12.40 25.44
N GLU A 329 -1.63 12.79 26.67
CA GLU A 329 -2.29 12.26 27.87
C GLU A 329 -3.76 12.68 27.97
N ASP A 330 -4.11 13.86 27.45
CA ASP A 330 -5.49 14.33 27.41
C ASP A 330 -6.29 13.58 26.36
N VAL A 331 -5.69 13.32 25.20
CA VAL A 331 -6.28 12.48 24.15
C VAL A 331 -6.53 11.05 24.66
N MET A 332 -5.59 10.47 25.40
CA MET A 332 -5.73 9.11 25.97
C MET A 332 -6.85 9.03 27.03
N ARG A 333 -7.31 10.15 27.60
CA ARG A 333 -8.48 10.19 28.51
C ARG A 333 -9.82 10.19 27.78
N MET A 334 -9.84 10.42 26.47
CA MET A 334 -11.07 10.47 25.69
C MET A 334 -11.57 9.03 25.42
N PRO A 335 -12.79 8.68 25.85
CA PRO A 335 -13.35 7.36 25.54
C PRO A 335 -13.47 7.12 24.04
N GLY A 336 -13.06 5.95 23.57
CA GLY A 336 -13.14 5.57 22.16
C GLY A 336 -12.02 6.12 21.27
N VAL A 337 -11.00 6.76 21.88
CA VAL A 337 -9.79 7.17 21.17
C VAL A 337 -8.65 6.22 21.50
N THR A 338 -8.04 5.65 20.47
CA THR A 338 -6.84 4.80 20.57
C THR A 338 -5.67 5.49 19.89
N VAL A 339 -4.52 5.47 20.56
CA VAL A 339 -3.30 6.12 20.08
C VAL A 339 -2.29 5.06 19.65
N HIS A 340 -1.79 5.14 18.43
CA HIS A 340 -0.77 4.27 17.89
C HIS A 340 0.54 5.05 17.67
N LEU A 341 1.55 4.80 18.51
CA LEU A 341 2.88 5.40 18.40
C LEU A 341 3.86 4.33 17.93
N TYR A 342 4.59 4.59 16.87
CA TYR A 342 5.53 3.62 16.29
C TYR A 342 6.97 4.14 16.14
N GLY A 343 7.30 5.27 16.77
CA GLY A 343 8.68 5.73 16.96
C GLY A 343 9.42 6.07 15.65
N LYS A 344 8.77 6.86 14.81
CA LYS A 344 9.37 7.35 13.56
C LYS A 344 9.86 8.78 13.74
#